data_25e2dd2b96216ae4a8f50f34fd2c5329
#
_entry.id   25e2dd2b96216ae4a8f50f34fd2c5329
#
_cell.length_a   1.000
_cell.length_b   1.000
_cell.length_c   1.000
_cell.angle_alpha   90.00
_cell.angle_beta   90.00
_cell.angle_gamma   90.00
#
_symmetry.space_group_name_H-M   'P 1'
#
loop_
_entity.id
_entity.type
_entity.pdbx_description
1 polymer ?
#
loop_
_entity_poly.entity_id
_entity_poly.type
_entity_poly.pdbx_seq_one_letter_code
_entity_poly.pdbx_strand_id
1 'polypeptide(L)'
;ADGKVKVELGDDPARTGKYSFGFTIHNLEDKAAYFDLSADFFTQSLMSSDGVNFEDTWTDPVASNVKWTVDGEYAAFLNDTLKDCDFNGDGKVDADDGQALLDYVTGVRADIAHKDAADFDNDNGIDTYDAYLFFKELGTAPVVIPAGGSLHVTADVTLLGLDAYDKASDNTGTYVEGYVFANEAATAEGEQGDSHSIPVLGYYGSWTDSSMFDIGSYIAYANGLETRAPYMYAYNGDNSVNNQALTIKAVGETKGYYFGGNPFGLDEFYDAARDAINPEINNFYKMTFTAIRNAAASRLTITDGNGKVLSSSDLGEVSSAFYSSSDATWISTRYTLNMGDTPNTADGTYMNVDLTLAPEYYASYDKDGNATVDWDALSDGATMHYGMVVDKTAPTVSNVNLGTDAKGNKVLTF
;
A
#
# COMPACT_ATOMS: atom_id res chain seq x y z
N ALA A 1 -23.61 5.62 12.18
CA ALA A 1 -22.41 4.78 12.04
C ALA A 1 -22.51 4.05 10.70
N ASP A 2 -21.45 4.06 9.93
CA ASP A 2 -21.34 3.39 8.63
C ASP A 2 -21.14 1.86 8.75
N GLY A 3 -21.24 1.32 9.97
CA GLY A 3 -21.06 -0.09 10.30
C GLY A 3 -19.60 -0.53 10.41
N LYS A 4 -18.64 0.37 10.25
CA LYS A 4 -17.23 0.07 10.43
C LYS A 4 -16.85 0.01 11.91
N VAL A 5 -16.03 -0.96 12.26
CA VAL A 5 -15.54 -1.19 13.63
C VAL A 5 -14.10 -0.70 13.82
N LYS A 6 -13.52 -0.06 12.81
CA LYS A 6 -12.17 0.48 12.81
C LYS A 6 -12.10 1.78 12.01
N VAL A 7 -11.10 2.58 12.30
CA VAL A 7 -10.68 3.72 11.49
C VAL A 7 -9.68 3.20 10.44
N GLU A 8 -9.97 3.44 9.19
CA GLU A 8 -9.08 3.14 8.07
C GLU A 8 -8.42 4.45 7.62
N LEU A 9 -7.11 4.57 7.87
CA LEU A 9 -6.32 5.74 7.48
C LEU A 9 -5.98 5.74 5.98
N GLY A 10 -6.05 4.56 5.35
CA GLY A 10 -5.57 4.39 4.00
C GLY A 10 -4.07 4.17 3.92
N ASP A 11 -3.52 4.43 2.75
CA ASP A 11 -2.08 4.42 2.50
C ASP A 11 -1.52 5.84 2.31
N ASP A 12 -0.22 5.96 2.43
CA ASP A 12 0.54 7.21 2.26
C ASP A 12 1.70 6.99 1.26
N PRO A 13 1.40 6.89 -0.04
CA PRO A 13 2.42 6.64 -1.06
C PRO A 13 3.53 7.71 -1.11
N ALA A 14 3.20 8.93 -0.70
CA ALA A 14 4.13 10.05 -0.63
C ALA A 14 4.99 10.04 0.65
N ARG A 15 4.75 9.12 1.56
CA ARG A 15 5.49 8.94 2.82
C ARG A 15 5.57 10.21 3.65
N THR A 16 4.44 10.89 3.78
CA THR A 16 4.33 12.15 4.52
C THR A 16 4.18 11.94 6.02
N GLY A 17 3.73 10.76 6.45
CA GLY A 17 3.34 10.46 7.82
C GLY A 17 2.08 11.20 8.28
N LYS A 18 1.31 11.78 7.34
CA LYS A 18 0.13 12.58 7.66
C LYS A 18 -1.14 11.85 7.28
N TYR A 19 -2.05 11.77 8.24
CA TYR A 19 -3.33 11.11 8.08
C TYR A 19 -4.43 11.99 8.66
N SER A 20 -5.66 11.82 8.15
CA SER A 20 -6.84 12.47 8.70
C SER A 20 -7.98 11.46 8.76
N PHE A 21 -8.73 11.47 9.84
CA PHE A 21 -9.91 10.63 10.00
C PHE A 21 -10.96 11.30 10.87
N GLY A 22 -12.19 10.79 10.82
CA GLY A 22 -13.27 11.30 11.66
C GLY A 22 -14.13 10.18 12.21
N PHE A 23 -14.75 10.46 13.34
CA PHE A 23 -15.74 9.60 14.00
C PHE A 23 -16.78 10.44 14.73
N THR A 24 -17.88 9.81 15.11
CA THR A 24 -18.94 10.49 15.88
C THR A 24 -19.15 9.79 17.21
N ILE A 25 -19.14 10.57 18.28
CA ILE A 25 -19.51 10.13 19.61
C ILE A 25 -20.98 10.45 19.83
N HIS A 26 -21.76 9.47 20.26
CA HIS A 26 -23.16 9.64 20.64
C HIS A 26 -23.29 9.44 22.14
N ASN A 27 -23.74 10.47 22.84
CA ASN A 27 -24.11 10.35 24.24
C ASN A 27 -25.53 9.78 24.33
N LEU A 28 -25.67 8.55 24.79
CA LEU A 28 -26.94 7.86 24.93
C LEU A 28 -27.59 8.04 26.31
N GLU A 29 -26.93 8.78 27.22
CA GLU A 29 -27.42 9.03 28.54
C GLU A 29 -28.38 10.24 28.61
N ASP A 30 -29.08 10.35 29.70
CA ASP A 30 -30.00 11.46 30.01
C ASP A 30 -29.29 12.66 30.71
N LYS A 31 -27.98 12.59 30.86
CA LYS A 31 -27.09 13.65 31.41
C LYS A 31 -25.96 13.95 30.40
N ALA A 32 -25.31 15.09 30.59
CA ALA A 32 -24.11 15.42 29.80
C ALA A 32 -22.97 14.46 30.17
N ALA A 33 -22.19 14.06 29.15
CA ALA A 33 -21.00 13.23 29.28
C ALA A 33 -19.75 14.02 28.86
N TYR A 34 -18.63 13.74 29.52
CA TYR A 34 -17.35 14.43 29.32
C TYR A 34 -16.33 13.44 28.84
N PHE A 35 -15.64 13.72 27.75
CA PHE A 35 -14.69 12.79 27.14
C PHE A 35 -13.32 13.42 26.96
N ASP A 36 -12.30 12.72 27.43
CA ASP A 36 -10.91 12.96 27.05
C ASP A 36 -10.60 12.17 25.78
N LEU A 37 -10.11 12.88 24.74
CA LEU A 37 -9.72 12.26 23.48
C LEU A 37 -8.21 12.06 23.44
N SER A 38 -7.79 10.84 23.13
CA SER A 38 -6.38 10.52 22.92
C SER A 38 -6.22 9.47 21.83
N ALA A 39 -4.99 9.30 21.35
CA ALA A 39 -4.67 8.25 20.40
C ALA A 39 -3.23 7.78 20.58
N ASP A 40 -3.04 6.47 20.50
CA ASP A 40 -1.74 5.83 20.50
C ASP A 40 -1.53 5.15 19.16
N PHE A 41 -0.34 5.34 18.58
CA PHE A 41 0.04 4.75 17.31
C PHE A 41 1.26 3.85 17.45
N PHE A 42 1.28 2.82 16.64
CA PHE A 42 2.30 1.80 16.63
C PHE A 42 2.68 1.45 15.20
N THR A 43 3.88 0.92 15.03
CA THR A 43 4.32 0.29 13.79
C THR A 43 4.98 -1.05 14.11
N GLN A 44 5.33 -1.81 13.08
CA GLN A 44 5.97 -3.10 13.23
C GLN A 44 7.44 -3.01 12.87
N SER A 45 8.29 -3.56 13.72
CA SER A 45 9.69 -3.84 13.40
C SER A 45 9.89 -5.33 13.15
N LEU A 46 10.73 -5.65 12.16
CA LEU A 46 11.08 -7.03 11.81
C LEU A 46 12.32 -7.44 12.62
N MET A 47 12.21 -8.58 13.30
CA MET A 47 13.35 -9.17 14.04
C MET A 47 14.03 -10.25 13.22
N SER A 48 15.35 -10.19 13.20
CA SER A 48 16.19 -11.20 12.60
C SER A 48 17.42 -11.43 13.48
N SER A 49 17.67 -12.66 13.90
CA SER A 49 18.88 -13.02 14.67
C SER A 49 20.11 -13.19 13.80
N ASP A 50 19.95 -13.51 12.52
CA ASP A 50 21.04 -13.75 11.57
C ASP A 50 21.19 -12.64 10.52
N GLY A 51 20.29 -11.65 10.50
CA GLY A 51 20.27 -10.55 9.54
C GLY A 51 19.77 -10.93 8.15
N VAL A 52 19.26 -12.14 7.97
CA VAL A 52 18.79 -12.66 6.67
C VAL A 52 17.34 -13.15 6.76
N ASN A 53 17.02 -13.89 7.80
CA ASN A 53 15.69 -14.45 7.99
C ASN A 53 14.95 -13.69 9.07
N PHE A 54 13.70 -13.31 8.79
CA PHE A 54 12.84 -12.69 9.78
C PHE A 54 12.21 -13.78 10.66
N GLU A 55 12.36 -13.62 11.97
CA GLU A 55 11.91 -14.61 12.96
C GLU A 55 10.64 -14.16 13.66
N ASP A 56 10.46 -12.87 13.82
CA ASP A 56 9.30 -12.28 14.52
C ASP A 56 9.07 -10.82 14.14
N THR A 57 7.89 -10.31 14.50
CA THR A 57 7.55 -8.88 14.40
C THR A 57 7.29 -8.31 15.79
N TRP A 58 7.81 -7.13 16.03
CA TRP A 58 7.57 -6.39 17.28
C TRP A 58 6.74 -5.15 16.98
N THR A 59 5.93 -4.79 17.95
CA THR A 59 5.12 -3.57 17.91
C THR A 59 5.85 -2.46 18.65
N ASP A 60 6.23 -1.42 17.92
CA ASP A 60 6.94 -0.27 18.45
C ASP A 60 6.01 0.95 18.51
N PRO A 61 6.02 1.74 19.58
CA PRO A 61 5.26 2.97 19.67
C PRO A 61 5.82 4.01 18.69
N VAL A 62 4.92 4.74 18.04
CA VAL A 62 5.26 5.82 17.10
C VAL A 62 4.92 7.16 17.72
N ALA A 63 5.89 8.07 17.73
CA ALA A 63 5.64 9.44 18.16
C ALA A 63 4.64 10.14 17.24
N SER A 64 3.65 10.77 17.80
CA SER A 64 2.56 11.39 17.05
C SER A 64 2.22 12.78 17.57
N ASN A 65 1.78 13.65 16.65
CA ASN A 65 1.05 14.86 16.96
C ASN A 65 -0.38 14.70 16.45
N VAL A 66 -1.36 14.84 17.30
CA VAL A 66 -2.77 14.74 16.96
C VAL A 66 -3.45 16.08 17.22
N LYS A 67 -4.04 16.64 16.17
CA LYS A 67 -4.88 17.82 16.28
C LYS A 67 -6.34 17.39 16.17
N TRP A 68 -7.08 17.58 17.25
CA TRP A 68 -8.51 17.33 17.28
C TRP A 68 -9.29 18.54 16.81
N THR A 69 -10.28 18.32 15.97
CA THR A 69 -11.28 19.33 15.59
C THR A 69 -12.64 18.72 15.84
N VAL A 70 -13.49 19.45 16.53
CA VAL A 70 -14.83 18.99 16.94
C VAL A 70 -15.90 19.87 16.29
N ASP A 71 -16.97 19.24 15.84
CA ASP A 71 -18.09 19.90 15.16
C ASP A 71 -19.42 19.39 15.74
N GLY A 72 -20.33 20.33 16.01
CA GLY A 72 -21.63 20.05 16.62
C GLY A 72 -21.92 20.89 17.85
N GLU A 73 -22.97 20.51 18.59
CA GLU A 73 -23.33 21.14 19.86
C GLU A 73 -22.43 20.62 20.99
N TYR A 74 -21.30 21.24 21.18
CA TYR A 74 -20.46 20.98 22.32
C TYR A 74 -20.00 22.27 22.97
N ALA A 75 -19.62 22.19 24.24
CA ALA A 75 -18.77 23.18 24.87
C ALA A 75 -17.49 22.47 25.32
N ALA A 76 -16.31 23.07 25.08
CA ALA A 76 -15.13 22.64 25.82
C ALA A 76 -15.45 22.73 27.30
N PHE A 77 -15.09 21.71 28.08
CA PHE A 77 -15.16 21.83 29.52
C PHE A 77 -14.06 22.82 29.91
N LEU A 78 -14.49 24.06 30.07
CA LEU A 78 -13.61 25.12 30.54
C LEU A 78 -13.44 24.93 32.03
N ASN A 79 -12.33 24.30 32.43
CA ASN A 79 -11.90 24.30 33.80
C ASN A 79 -11.67 25.74 34.28
N ASP A 80 -11.40 25.94 35.57
CA ASP A 80 -11.18 27.26 36.13
C ASP A 80 -10.00 28.01 35.49
N THR A 81 -9.10 27.32 34.79
CA THR A 81 -7.96 27.92 34.09
C THR A 81 -8.36 28.51 32.74
N LEU A 82 -9.23 27.84 31.98
CA LEU A 82 -9.59 28.25 30.60
C LEU A 82 -10.86 29.08 30.51
N LYS A 83 -11.75 29.07 31.49
CA LYS A 83 -13.08 29.67 31.41
C LYS A 83 -13.12 31.15 31.04
N ASP A 84 -12.05 31.88 31.35
CA ASP A 84 -11.95 33.33 31.11
C ASP A 84 -10.95 33.66 29.97
N CYS A 85 -10.56 32.68 29.14
CA CYS A 85 -9.52 32.81 28.12
C CYS A 85 -10.05 33.09 26.71
N ASP A 86 -11.20 33.72 26.57
CA ASP A 86 -11.71 34.24 25.30
C ASP A 86 -10.88 35.48 24.88
N PHE A 87 -9.68 35.24 24.34
CA PHE A 87 -8.70 36.28 24.02
C PHE A 87 -9.04 37.03 22.72
N ASN A 88 -9.79 36.42 21.83
CA ASN A 88 -10.24 37.05 20.61
C ASN A 88 -11.54 37.81 20.75
N GLY A 89 -12.34 37.53 21.79
CA GLY A 89 -13.60 38.21 22.15
C GLY A 89 -14.81 37.75 21.36
N ASP A 90 -14.79 36.51 20.83
CA ASP A 90 -15.88 35.97 20.02
C ASP A 90 -16.91 35.16 20.81
N GLY A 91 -16.72 35.02 22.13
CA GLY A 91 -17.61 34.33 23.06
C GLY A 91 -17.36 32.83 23.15
N LYS A 92 -16.26 32.33 22.62
CA LYS A 92 -15.80 30.95 22.74
C LYS A 92 -14.41 30.95 23.35
N VAL A 93 -13.92 29.75 23.70
CA VAL A 93 -12.52 29.52 24.02
C VAL A 93 -12.05 28.33 23.20
N ASP A 94 -11.22 28.61 22.21
CA ASP A 94 -10.72 27.61 21.29
C ASP A 94 -9.30 27.94 20.76
N ALA A 95 -8.85 27.25 19.71
CA ALA A 95 -7.52 27.46 19.17
C ALA A 95 -7.31 28.88 18.60
N ASP A 96 -8.36 29.58 18.22
CA ASP A 96 -8.27 30.95 17.70
C ASP A 96 -7.90 31.95 18.81
N ASP A 97 -8.23 31.62 20.07
CA ASP A 97 -7.77 32.39 21.24
C ASP A 97 -6.27 32.19 21.48
N GLY A 98 -5.79 30.96 21.36
CA GLY A 98 -4.36 30.69 21.39
C GLY A 98 -3.60 31.43 20.31
N GLN A 99 -4.14 31.51 19.09
CA GLN A 99 -3.57 32.31 18.03
C GLN A 99 -3.62 33.81 18.35
N ALA A 100 -4.73 34.30 18.91
CA ALA A 100 -4.84 35.69 19.34
C ALA A 100 -3.82 36.05 20.42
N LEU A 101 -3.59 35.17 21.39
CA LEU A 101 -2.57 35.32 22.41
C LEU A 101 -1.15 35.31 21.80
N LEU A 102 -0.86 34.36 20.89
CA LEU A 102 0.41 34.29 20.18
C LEU A 102 0.67 35.56 19.36
N ASP A 103 -0.32 36.05 18.64
CA ASP A 103 -0.23 37.30 17.86
C ASP A 103 0.01 38.52 18.76
N TYR A 104 -0.57 38.53 19.96
CA TYR A 104 -0.34 39.58 20.94
C TYR A 104 1.11 39.57 21.45
N VAL A 105 1.61 38.44 21.90
CA VAL A 105 2.98 38.32 22.45
C VAL A 105 4.07 38.52 21.39
N THR A 106 3.76 38.25 20.13
CA THR A 106 4.66 38.50 19.01
C THR A 106 4.52 39.92 18.40
N GLY A 107 3.60 40.73 18.91
CA GLY A 107 3.39 42.12 18.46
C GLY A 107 2.61 42.25 17.16
N VAL A 108 2.03 41.18 16.64
CA VAL A 108 1.15 41.19 15.46
C VAL A 108 -0.20 41.82 15.83
N ARG A 109 -0.70 41.54 17.02
CA ARG A 109 -1.92 42.09 17.59
C ARG A 109 -1.58 43.06 18.71
N ALA A 110 -2.29 44.19 18.76
CA ALA A 110 -1.96 45.26 19.73
C ALA A 110 -2.53 44.99 21.13
N ASP A 111 -3.65 44.26 21.25
CA ASP A 111 -4.33 43.96 22.51
C ASP A 111 -5.19 42.70 22.36
N ILE A 112 -5.53 42.06 23.51
CA ILE A 112 -6.39 40.89 23.59
C ILE A 112 -7.51 41.14 24.63
N ALA A 113 -8.62 40.44 24.48
CA ALA A 113 -9.66 40.41 25.52
C ALA A 113 -9.14 39.58 26.73
N HIS A 114 -9.74 39.75 27.88
CA HIS A 114 -9.45 38.96 29.08
C HIS A 114 -7.97 38.84 29.44
N LYS A 115 -7.19 39.89 29.21
CA LYS A 115 -5.74 39.89 29.35
C LYS A 115 -5.25 39.43 30.74
N ASP A 116 -6.05 39.63 31.77
CA ASP A 116 -5.69 39.20 33.12
C ASP A 116 -5.66 37.67 33.27
N ALA A 117 -6.24 36.94 32.34
CA ALA A 117 -6.21 35.47 32.30
C ALA A 117 -5.05 34.90 31.47
N ALA A 118 -4.22 35.75 30.88
CA ALA A 118 -3.21 35.31 29.89
C ALA A 118 -1.85 34.96 30.50
N ASP A 119 -1.60 35.22 31.77
CA ASP A 119 -0.38 34.85 32.48
C ASP A 119 -0.57 33.46 33.12
N PHE A 120 -0.25 32.40 32.34
CA PHE A 120 -0.47 31.01 32.71
C PHE A 120 0.53 30.47 33.73
N ASP A 121 1.77 30.98 33.72
CA ASP A 121 2.81 30.51 34.64
C ASP A 121 2.94 31.42 35.90
N ASN A 122 2.17 32.50 35.96
CA ASN A 122 2.11 33.47 37.04
C ASN A 122 3.46 34.15 37.32
N ASP A 123 4.23 34.42 36.28
CA ASP A 123 5.51 35.13 36.39
C ASP A 123 5.38 36.65 36.29
N ASN A 124 4.15 37.17 36.12
CA ASN A 124 3.75 38.55 35.87
C ASN A 124 4.16 39.10 34.50
N GLY A 125 4.49 38.23 33.56
CA GLY A 125 4.65 38.51 32.14
C GLY A 125 3.51 37.91 31.33
N ILE A 126 3.45 38.24 30.03
CA ILE A 126 2.66 37.51 29.04
C ILE A 126 3.58 37.33 27.87
N ASP A 127 4.02 36.09 27.63
CA ASP A 127 4.97 35.79 26.60
C ASP A 127 4.60 34.52 25.79
N THR A 128 5.51 34.03 24.97
CA THR A 128 5.26 32.86 24.13
C THR A 128 5.09 31.56 24.92
N TYR A 129 5.58 31.52 26.15
CA TYR A 129 5.40 30.36 27.01
C TYR A 129 3.97 30.23 27.53
N ASP A 130 3.31 31.38 27.82
CA ASP A 130 1.88 31.41 28.16
C ASP A 130 1.02 30.91 27.02
N ALA A 131 1.31 31.33 25.78
CA ALA A 131 0.63 30.81 24.60
C ALA A 131 0.83 29.30 24.47
N TYR A 132 2.03 28.80 24.72
CA TYR A 132 2.29 27.36 24.77
C TYR A 132 1.47 26.65 25.86
N LEU A 133 1.43 27.20 27.07
CA LEU A 133 0.66 26.62 28.17
C LEU A 133 -0.84 26.63 27.89
N PHE A 134 -1.36 27.72 27.29
CA PHE A 134 -2.76 27.77 26.84
C PHE A 134 -3.07 26.64 25.87
N PHE A 135 -2.30 26.47 24.81
CA PHE A 135 -2.51 25.39 23.83
C PHE A 135 -2.40 24.00 24.46
N LYS A 136 -1.49 23.83 25.41
CA LYS A 136 -1.33 22.59 26.14
C LYS A 136 -2.56 22.28 26.98
N GLU A 137 -3.06 23.27 27.73
CA GLU A 137 -4.24 23.12 28.59
C GLU A 137 -5.50 22.87 27.75
N LEU A 138 -5.68 23.64 26.67
CA LEU A 138 -6.79 23.47 25.72
C LEU A 138 -6.76 22.08 25.06
N GLY A 139 -5.59 21.59 24.71
CA GLY A 139 -5.43 20.26 24.09
C GLY A 139 -5.72 19.09 25.02
N THR A 140 -5.79 19.33 26.33
CA THR A 140 -6.14 18.33 27.36
C THR A 140 -7.55 18.53 27.91
N ALA A 141 -8.29 19.55 27.48
CA ALA A 141 -9.63 19.82 27.99
C ALA A 141 -10.63 18.75 27.47
N PRO A 142 -11.45 18.14 28.35
CA PRO A 142 -12.47 17.19 27.93
C PRO A 142 -13.50 17.85 27.03
N VAL A 143 -14.02 17.11 26.05
CA VAL A 143 -15.18 17.53 25.26
C VAL A 143 -16.47 17.16 25.99
N VAL A 144 -17.46 18.06 25.99
CA VAL A 144 -18.74 17.87 26.65
C VAL A 144 -19.82 17.61 25.63
N ILE A 145 -20.50 16.49 25.76
CA ILE A 145 -21.61 16.11 24.88
C ILE A 145 -22.91 16.16 25.67
N PRO A 146 -23.89 17.02 25.29
CA PRO A 146 -25.17 17.09 26.00
C PRO A 146 -25.90 15.75 26.03
N ALA A 147 -26.85 15.62 26.97
CA ALA A 147 -27.73 14.44 27.07
C ALA A 147 -28.40 14.13 25.73
N GLY A 148 -28.25 12.90 25.23
CA GLY A 148 -28.76 12.46 23.94
C GLY A 148 -28.13 13.15 22.72
N GLY A 149 -27.07 13.92 22.93
CA GLY A 149 -26.35 14.65 21.88
C GLY A 149 -25.34 13.82 21.11
N SER A 150 -24.77 14.42 20.09
CA SER A 150 -23.72 13.80 19.28
C SER A 150 -22.66 14.82 18.92
N LEU A 151 -21.41 14.38 18.89
CA LEU A 151 -20.26 15.18 18.52
C LEU A 151 -19.51 14.50 17.38
N HIS A 152 -19.29 15.19 16.28
CA HIS A 152 -18.38 14.74 15.23
C HIS A 152 -16.97 15.22 15.55
N VAL A 153 -16.02 14.30 15.52
CA VAL A 153 -14.59 14.55 15.80
C VAL A 153 -13.79 14.25 14.56
N THR A 154 -12.91 15.17 14.18
CA THR A 154 -11.89 14.97 13.16
C THR A 154 -10.52 15.04 13.81
N ALA A 155 -9.63 14.12 13.47
CA ALA A 155 -8.24 14.09 13.89
C ALA A 155 -7.32 14.27 12.68
N ASP A 156 -6.45 15.29 12.74
CA ASP A 156 -5.31 15.41 11.85
C ASP A 156 -4.08 14.91 12.59
N VAL A 157 -3.48 13.85 12.05
CA VAL A 157 -2.38 13.13 12.70
C VAL A 157 -1.09 13.30 11.90
N THR A 158 0.00 13.59 12.59
CA THR A 158 1.34 13.53 12.01
C THR A 158 2.17 12.51 12.81
N LEU A 159 2.60 11.45 12.15
CA LEU A 159 3.44 10.40 12.70
C LEU A 159 4.90 10.67 12.35
N LEU A 160 5.79 10.43 13.30
CA LEU A 160 7.20 10.76 13.19
C LEU A 160 8.06 9.50 13.24
N GLY A 161 9.13 9.47 12.44
CA GLY A 161 10.14 8.41 12.50
C GLY A 161 9.83 7.15 11.69
N LEU A 162 8.75 7.11 10.92
CA LEU A 162 8.35 5.94 10.10
C LEU A 162 9.35 5.60 8.98
N ASP A 163 10.11 6.58 8.49
CA ASP A 163 11.18 6.37 7.48
C ASP A 163 12.20 5.30 7.87
N ALA A 164 12.47 5.14 9.17
CA ALA A 164 13.44 4.15 9.62
C ALA A 164 12.91 2.73 9.45
N TYR A 165 11.62 2.54 9.68
CA TYR A 165 10.95 1.24 9.51
C TYR A 165 10.74 0.90 8.04
N ASP A 166 10.36 1.89 7.21
CA ASP A 166 10.26 1.72 5.77
C ASP A 166 11.60 1.29 5.15
N LYS A 167 12.69 1.94 5.53
CA LYS A 167 14.04 1.53 5.08
C LYS A 167 14.46 0.15 5.56
N ALA A 168 14.05 -0.25 6.75
CA ALA A 168 14.33 -1.59 7.28
C ALA A 168 13.57 -2.69 6.51
N SER A 169 12.48 -2.34 5.84
CA SER A 169 11.69 -3.22 4.96
C SER A 169 11.95 -3.00 3.46
N ASP A 170 13.15 -2.56 3.10
CA ASP A 170 13.57 -2.30 1.71
C ASP A 170 12.67 -1.30 0.97
N ASN A 171 12.13 -0.31 1.68
CA ASN A 171 11.20 0.70 1.19
C ASN A 171 9.88 0.14 0.64
N THR A 172 9.47 -1.00 1.15
CA THR A 172 8.16 -1.60 0.80
C THR A 172 7.02 -1.11 1.67
N GLY A 173 7.28 -0.11 2.51
CA GLY A 173 6.31 0.48 3.43
C GLY A 173 6.28 -0.20 4.80
N THR A 174 5.51 0.38 5.72
CA THR A 174 5.26 -0.21 7.04
C THR A 174 3.83 0.03 7.48
N TYR A 175 3.29 -0.88 8.31
CA TYR A 175 1.95 -0.72 8.89
C TYR A 175 1.92 0.42 9.89
N VAL A 176 0.80 1.13 9.91
CA VAL A 176 0.42 2.08 10.95
C VAL A 176 -0.80 1.50 11.65
N GLU A 177 -0.61 1.12 12.89
CA GLU A 177 -1.65 0.58 13.74
C GLU A 177 -1.89 1.53 14.92
N GLY A 178 -3.02 1.41 15.59
CA GLY A 178 -3.26 2.24 16.75
C GLY A 178 -4.66 2.10 17.33
N TYR A 179 -4.89 2.94 18.33
CA TYR A 179 -6.20 3.08 18.95
C TYR A 179 -6.48 4.56 19.18
N VAL A 180 -7.71 4.94 18.91
CA VAL A 180 -8.29 6.20 19.36
C VAL A 180 -9.11 5.91 20.61
N PHE A 181 -8.93 6.71 21.63
CA PHE A 181 -9.66 6.59 22.90
C PHE A 181 -10.58 7.80 23.10
N ALA A 182 -11.78 7.52 23.58
CA ALA A 182 -12.66 8.48 24.18
C ALA A 182 -12.93 7.98 25.62
N ASN A 183 -12.25 8.58 26.57
CA ASN A 183 -12.34 8.21 27.98
C ASN A 183 -13.31 9.17 28.66
N GLU A 184 -14.38 8.65 29.27
CA GLU A 184 -15.31 9.48 30.02
C GLU A 184 -14.61 9.99 31.29
N ALA A 185 -14.59 11.30 31.42
CA ALA A 185 -14.05 11.94 32.64
C ALA A 185 -15.02 11.74 33.80
N ALA A 186 -14.49 11.35 34.95
CA ALA A 186 -15.28 11.24 36.20
C ALA A 186 -15.84 12.60 36.60
N THR A 187 -17.14 12.68 36.77
CA THR A 187 -17.83 13.92 37.17
C THR A 187 -17.99 14.11 38.67
N ALA A 188 -17.68 13.05 39.46
CA ALA A 188 -17.70 13.08 40.93
C ALA A 188 -16.53 12.29 41.52
N GLU A 189 -16.12 12.66 42.70
CA GLU A 189 -15.04 11.99 43.44
C GLU A 189 -15.41 10.53 43.72
N GLY A 190 -14.66 9.57 43.11
CA GLY A 190 -14.85 8.14 43.27
C GLY A 190 -15.70 7.46 42.18
N GLU A 191 -16.20 8.18 41.18
CA GLU A 191 -16.76 7.60 39.96
C GLU A 191 -15.62 7.31 38.95
N GLN A 192 -15.71 6.18 38.30
CA GLN A 192 -14.84 5.83 37.19
C GLN A 192 -15.68 5.91 35.92
N GLY A 193 -15.28 6.77 34.97
CA GLY A 193 -15.92 6.84 33.65
C GLY A 193 -15.60 5.63 32.78
N ASP A 194 -16.43 5.39 31.81
CA ASP A 194 -16.20 4.33 30.81
C ASP A 194 -15.11 4.73 29.81
N SER A 195 -14.34 3.75 29.37
CA SER A 195 -13.32 3.95 28.33
C SER A 195 -13.76 3.28 27.05
N HIS A 196 -13.78 4.05 25.97
CA HIS A 196 -14.13 3.59 24.63
C HIS A 196 -12.91 3.68 23.73
N SER A 197 -12.71 2.68 22.87
CA SER A 197 -11.62 2.72 21.90
C SER A 197 -12.07 2.22 20.53
N ILE A 198 -11.45 2.77 19.50
CA ILE A 198 -11.62 2.37 18.11
C ILE A 198 -10.23 2.02 17.57
N PRO A 199 -10.02 0.79 17.05
CA PRO A 199 -8.75 0.44 16.40
C PRO A 199 -8.54 1.24 15.12
N VAL A 200 -7.29 1.54 14.83
CA VAL A 200 -6.84 2.31 13.66
C VAL A 200 -5.90 1.45 12.84
N LEU A 201 -6.04 1.49 11.52
CA LEU A 201 -5.15 0.81 10.60
C LEU A 201 -4.86 1.72 9.41
N GLY A 202 -3.59 1.81 9.05
CA GLY A 202 -3.09 2.50 7.86
C GLY A 202 -1.79 1.91 7.36
N TYR A 203 -1.22 2.55 6.36
CA TYR A 203 0.02 2.13 5.76
C TYR A 203 0.87 3.33 5.38
N TYR A 204 2.12 3.34 5.78
CA TYR A 204 3.13 4.32 5.38
C TYR A 204 3.86 3.78 4.15
N GLY A 205 3.55 4.29 2.97
CA GLY A 205 3.87 3.75 1.65
C GLY A 205 2.60 3.42 0.87
N SER A 206 2.73 2.82 -0.31
CA SER A 206 1.61 2.28 -1.07
C SER A 206 1.32 0.84 -0.67
N TRP A 207 0.04 0.44 -0.63
CA TRP A 207 -0.35 -0.96 -0.45
C TRP A 207 0.24 -1.90 -1.51
N THR A 208 0.72 -1.37 -2.61
CA THR A 208 1.34 -2.13 -3.70
C THR A 208 2.86 -1.93 -3.81
N ASP A 209 3.53 -1.31 -2.84
CA ASP A 209 5.00 -1.28 -2.77
C ASP A 209 5.55 -2.70 -2.57
N SER A 210 4.89 -3.52 -1.74
CA SER A 210 5.16 -4.95 -1.67
C SER A 210 4.52 -5.70 -2.82
N SER A 211 5.21 -6.70 -3.36
CA SER A 211 4.73 -7.49 -4.49
C SER A 211 3.34 -8.09 -4.25
N MET A 212 2.52 -8.05 -5.28
CA MET A 212 1.26 -8.79 -5.37
C MET A 212 1.47 -10.26 -5.76
N PHE A 213 2.65 -10.61 -6.24
CA PHE A 213 2.99 -11.93 -6.79
C PHE A 213 3.90 -12.71 -5.84
N ASP A 214 3.78 -14.02 -5.86
CA ASP A 214 4.77 -14.92 -5.27
C ASP A 214 6.00 -14.91 -6.18
N ILE A 215 7.04 -14.21 -5.72
CA ILE A 215 8.22 -13.86 -6.49
C ILE A 215 9.35 -14.87 -6.36
N GLY A 216 9.05 -16.15 -6.39
CA GLY A 216 10.11 -17.15 -6.51
C GLY A 216 11.05 -16.78 -7.67
N SER A 217 12.35 -16.63 -7.39
CA SER A 217 13.29 -16.26 -8.44
C SER A 217 13.42 -17.36 -9.47
N TYR A 218 13.60 -16.96 -10.74
CA TYR A 218 13.90 -17.93 -11.81
C TYR A 218 15.13 -18.82 -11.47
N ILE A 219 16.13 -18.25 -10.82
CA ILE A 219 17.31 -19.00 -10.38
C ILE A 219 16.92 -20.05 -9.34
N ALA A 220 16.10 -19.70 -8.36
CA ALA A 220 15.60 -20.65 -7.38
C ALA A 220 14.76 -21.75 -8.04
N TYR A 221 13.87 -21.37 -8.94
CA TYR A 221 13.09 -22.31 -9.76
C TYR A 221 13.99 -23.24 -10.59
N ALA A 222 14.97 -22.68 -11.30
CA ALA A 222 15.91 -23.44 -12.12
C ALA A 222 16.76 -24.41 -11.30
N ASN A 223 17.01 -24.11 -10.05
CA ASN A 223 17.73 -24.98 -9.10
C ASN A 223 16.79 -25.95 -8.36
N GLY A 224 15.49 -25.96 -8.67
CA GLY A 224 14.51 -26.82 -8.00
C GLY A 224 14.17 -26.43 -6.57
N LEU A 225 14.53 -25.21 -6.17
CA LEU A 225 14.27 -24.68 -4.82
C LEU A 225 12.91 -23.97 -4.76
N GLU A 226 12.40 -23.50 -5.90
CA GLU A 226 11.14 -22.78 -5.98
C GLU A 226 10.29 -23.35 -7.11
N THR A 227 9.06 -23.74 -6.81
CA THR A 227 8.13 -24.38 -7.77
C THR A 227 7.02 -23.45 -8.24
N ARG A 228 6.96 -22.23 -7.71
CA ARG A 228 5.89 -21.27 -7.96
C ARG A 228 6.33 -20.04 -8.75
N ALA A 229 7.57 -20.01 -9.22
CA ALA A 229 8.08 -18.93 -10.02
C ALA A 229 7.12 -18.65 -11.21
N PRO A 230 6.81 -17.37 -11.47
CA PRO A 230 6.02 -17.00 -12.64
C PRO A 230 6.76 -17.30 -13.92
N TYR A 231 6.03 -17.66 -14.96
CA TYR A 231 6.60 -17.87 -16.28
C TYR A 231 5.57 -17.67 -17.39
N MET A 232 6.08 -17.38 -18.57
CA MET A 232 5.28 -17.17 -19.77
C MET A 232 5.60 -18.23 -20.82
N TYR A 233 4.58 -18.67 -21.56
CA TYR A 233 4.70 -19.59 -22.67
C TYR A 233 4.34 -18.91 -23.97
N ALA A 234 5.01 -19.31 -25.05
CA ALA A 234 4.54 -19.05 -26.42
C ALA A 234 4.40 -20.36 -27.21
N TYR A 235 3.53 -20.33 -28.18
CA TYR A 235 3.46 -21.43 -29.16
C TYR A 235 4.52 -21.27 -30.21
N ASN A 236 5.09 -22.37 -30.69
CA ASN A 236 5.68 -22.40 -31.98
C ASN A 236 4.60 -22.72 -33.04
N GLY A 237 4.67 -22.02 -34.18
CA GLY A 237 3.74 -21.76 -35.25
C GLY A 237 2.79 -22.81 -35.81
N ASP A 238 2.75 -24.01 -35.30
CA ASP A 238 1.77 -25.00 -35.69
C ASP A 238 1.02 -25.50 -34.47
N ASN A 239 -0.17 -24.98 -34.24
CA ASN A 239 -1.07 -25.40 -33.17
C ASN A 239 -1.43 -26.89 -33.22
N SER A 240 -1.11 -27.59 -34.31
CA SER A 240 -1.39 -29.02 -34.47
C SER A 240 -0.30 -29.92 -33.90
N VAL A 241 0.89 -29.40 -33.68
CA VAL A 241 2.03 -30.16 -33.20
C VAL A 241 2.43 -29.76 -31.80
N ASN A 242 1.74 -30.27 -30.83
CA ASN A 242 2.15 -30.37 -29.43
C ASN A 242 2.08 -29.17 -28.53
N ASN A 243 1.32 -28.12 -28.78
CA ASN A 243 1.15 -27.05 -27.82
C ASN A 243 2.46 -26.70 -27.07
N GLN A 244 3.58 -26.67 -27.79
CA GLN A 244 4.88 -26.51 -27.19
C GLN A 244 5.12 -25.02 -27.00
N ALA A 245 4.98 -24.60 -25.76
CA ALA A 245 5.47 -23.31 -25.36
C ALA A 245 6.97 -23.23 -25.59
N LEU A 246 7.45 -22.10 -26.06
CA LEU A 246 8.87 -21.78 -26.02
C LEU A 246 9.23 -21.48 -24.59
N THR A 247 10.03 -22.28 -23.97
CA THR A 247 10.48 -22.09 -22.59
C THR A 247 11.98 -22.10 -22.55
N ILE A 248 12.58 -21.38 -21.66
CA ILE A 248 14.02 -21.39 -21.46
C ILE A 248 14.45 -22.54 -20.67
N LYS A 249 13.87 -23.49 -20.49
CA LYS A 249 14.48 -24.56 -19.92
C LYS A 249 13.87 -25.73 -19.80
N ALA A 250 14.42 -26.53 -20.36
CA ALA A 250 14.36 -27.76 -19.75
C ALA A 250 15.57 -28.14 -19.02
N VAL A 251 15.56 -28.35 -17.83
CA VAL A 251 16.37 -29.37 -17.25
C VAL A 251 15.62 -30.67 -17.41
N GLY A 252 15.99 -31.41 -18.45
CA GLY A 252 15.68 -32.82 -18.58
C GLY A 252 14.28 -33.21 -19.01
N GLU A 253 13.36 -32.29 -19.24
CA GLU A 253 12.03 -32.58 -19.75
C GLU A 253 11.63 -31.64 -20.87
N THR A 254 11.66 -32.20 -21.96
CA THR A 254 11.09 -31.90 -23.23
C THR A 254 9.88 -31.00 -23.22
N LYS A 255 9.85 -30.04 -24.02
CA LYS A 255 8.63 -29.58 -24.64
C LYS A 255 8.20 -28.18 -24.33
N GLY A 256 9.10 -27.30 -24.20
CA GLY A 256 8.76 -25.92 -24.17
C GLY A 256 9.89 -25.06 -23.62
N TYR A 257 9.94 -23.78 -23.96
CA TYR A 257 10.94 -22.84 -23.48
C TYR A 257 10.21 -21.77 -22.69
N TYR A 258 10.74 -21.39 -21.52
CA TYR A 258 10.19 -20.27 -20.75
C TYR A 258 10.74 -18.97 -21.32
N PHE A 259 9.85 -18.02 -21.57
CA PHE A 259 10.24 -16.67 -21.90
C PHE A 259 10.49 -15.86 -20.67
N GLY A 260 11.35 -14.87 -20.88
CA GLY A 260 11.64 -13.86 -19.90
C GLY A 260 12.33 -14.43 -18.67
N GLY A 261 13.34 -13.83 -18.20
CA GLY A 261 14.05 -14.22 -17.02
C GLY A 261 13.23 -13.92 -15.75
N ASN A 262 13.82 -13.12 -14.87
CA ASN A 262 13.14 -12.64 -13.68
C ASN A 262 12.14 -11.54 -14.06
N PRO A 263 10.82 -11.72 -13.87
CA PRO A 263 9.82 -10.71 -14.19
C PRO A 263 9.87 -9.47 -13.30
N PHE A 264 10.70 -9.49 -12.26
CA PHE A 264 10.93 -8.39 -11.31
C PHE A 264 12.32 -7.76 -11.42
N GLY A 265 13.12 -8.19 -12.39
CA GLY A 265 14.47 -7.70 -12.63
C GLY A 265 14.85 -7.93 -14.09
N LEU A 266 14.19 -7.21 -14.99
CA LEU A 266 14.28 -7.42 -16.44
C LEU A 266 15.71 -7.42 -16.97
N ASP A 267 16.52 -6.49 -16.50
CA ASP A 267 17.86 -6.29 -17.02
C ASP A 267 18.84 -7.40 -16.61
N GLU A 268 18.56 -8.12 -15.52
CA GLU A 268 19.45 -9.14 -14.98
C GLU A 268 19.42 -10.46 -15.77
N PHE A 269 18.26 -10.80 -16.33
CA PHE A 269 18.04 -12.10 -16.97
C PHE A 269 17.62 -11.98 -18.44
N TYR A 270 17.46 -10.77 -18.94
CA TYR A 270 17.13 -10.55 -20.35
C TYR A 270 18.29 -10.97 -21.26
N ASP A 271 18.00 -11.83 -22.21
CA ASP A 271 18.91 -12.26 -23.27
C ASP A 271 18.19 -12.18 -24.61
N ALA A 272 18.54 -11.20 -25.43
CA ALA A 272 17.91 -10.95 -26.73
C ALA A 272 17.97 -12.15 -27.68
N ALA A 273 18.98 -13.01 -27.56
CA ALA A 273 19.10 -14.22 -28.35
C ALA A 273 18.12 -15.33 -27.93
N ARG A 274 17.64 -15.23 -26.70
CA ARG A 274 16.79 -16.24 -26.05
C ARG A 274 15.36 -15.77 -25.85
N ASP A 275 15.20 -14.50 -25.49
CA ASP A 275 13.91 -13.90 -25.19
C ASP A 275 13.34 -13.18 -26.43
N ALA A 276 13.38 -13.89 -27.56
CA ALA A 276 12.90 -13.40 -28.84
C ALA A 276 11.64 -14.15 -29.29
N ILE A 277 10.75 -13.46 -29.97
CA ILE A 277 9.53 -14.01 -30.55
C ILE A 277 9.37 -13.57 -32.02
N ASN A 278 8.92 -14.47 -32.89
CA ASN A 278 8.46 -14.10 -34.20
C ASN A 278 6.93 -14.18 -34.27
N PRO A 279 6.21 -13.04 -34.25
CA PRO A 279 4.75 -13.03 -34.23
C PRO A 279 4.08 -13.63 -35.44
N GLU A 280 4.83 -13.88 -36.53
CA GLU A 280 4.30 -14.51 -37.75
C GLU A 280 4.26 -16.05 -37.68
N ILE A 281 5.08 -16.62 -36.77
CA ILE A 281 5.18 -18.06 -36.58
C ILE A 281 4.99 -18.52 -35.14
N ASN A 282 5.14 -17.61 -34.19
CA ASN A 282 4.96 -17.89 -32.75
C ASN A 282 3.85 -17.00 -32.20
N ASN A 283 3.06 -17.53 -31.31
CA ASN A 283 2.04 -16.77 -30.62
C ASN A 283 2.21 -16.89 -29.10
N PHE A 284 1.89 -15.82 -28.36
CA PHE A 284 1.72 -15.93 -26.93
C PHE A 284 0.64 -16.97 -26.63
N TYR A 285 0.86 -17.72 -25.58
CA TYR A 285 -0.08 -18.76 -25.21
C TYR A 285 -0.63 -18.53 -23.82
N LYS A 286 0.21 -18.71 -22.84
CA LYS A 286 -0.19 -18.66 -21.44
C LYS A 286 0.85 -17.96 -20.60
N MET A 287 0.38 -17.29 -19.57
CA MET A 287 1.18 -16.81 -18.45
C MET A 287 0.73 -17.53 -17.19
N THR A 288 1.68 -17.99 -16.39
CA THR A 288 1.40 -18.67 -15.12
C THR A 288 2.03 -17.89 -13.98
N PHE A 289 1.26 -17.66 -12.91
CA PHE A 289 1.72 -16.94 -11.73
C PHE A 289 0.92 -17.38 -10.50
N THR A 290 1.39 -17.01 -9.33
CA THR A 290 0.69 -17.14 -8.06
C THR A 290 0.60 -15.76 -7.43
N ALA A 291 -0.61 -15.35 -7.04
CA ALA A 291 -0.80 -14.12 -6.27
C ALA A 291 -0.71 -14.40 -4.78
N ILE A 292 -0.03 -13.54 -4.03
CA ILE A 292 0.02 -13.65 -2.56
C ILE A 292 -1.09 -12.86 -1.88
N ARG A 293 -1.75 -11.95 -2.61
CA ARG A 293 -2.91 -11.19 -2.17
C ARG A 293 -4.01 -11.23 -3.23
N ASN A 294 -5.26 -11.10 -2.80
CA ASN A 294 -6.38 -11.00 -3.72
C ASN A 294 -6.30 -9.72 -4.53
N ALA A 295 -6.75 -9.80 -5.78
CA ALA A 295 -6.92 -8.63 -6.63
C ALA A 295 -8.36 -8.55 -7.14
N ALA A 296 -8.96 -7.36 -7.06
CA ALA A 296 -10.29 -7.06 -7.59
C ALA A 296 -10.31 -7.07 -9.13
N ALA A 297 -9.16 -6.77 -9.74
CA ALA A 297 -8.99 -6.81 -11.18
C ALA A 297 -7.54 -7.09 -11.56
N SER A 298 -7.37 -7.62 -12.76
CA SER A 298 -6.05 -7.81 -13.37
C SER A 298 -6.05 -7.31 -14.81
N ARG A 299 -4.91 -6.81 -15.26
CA ARG A 299 -4.72 -6.26 -16.61
C ARG A 299 -3.43 -6.75 -17.23
N LEU A 300 -3.52 -7.26 -18.44
CA LEU A 300 -2.37 -7.58 -19.25
C LEU A 300 -2.16 -6.46 -20.27
N THR A 301 -1.00 -5.81 -20.24
CA THR A 301 -0.65 -4.74 -21.17
C THR A 301 0.63 -5.11 -21.90
N ILE A 302 0.63 -4.92 -23.21
CA ILE A 302 1.82 -5.10 -24.07
C ILE A 302 2.15 -3.75 -24.65
N THR A 303 3.38 -3.27 -24.44
CA THR A 303 3.89 -2.01 -25.00
C THR A 303 5.13 -2.26 -25.85
N ASP A 304 5.42 -1.32 -26.77
CA ASP A 304 6.73 -1.27 -27.41
C ASP A 304 7.78 -0.62 -26.51
N GLY A 305 9.04 -0.65 -26.92
CA GLY A 305 10.16 -0.06 -26.18
C GLY A 305 10.08 1.46 -25.97
N ASN A 306 9.11 2.15 -26.60
CA ASN A 306 8.83 3.57 -26.41
C ASN A 306 7.59 3.81 -25.52
N GLY A 307 7.01 2.75 -24.94
CA GLY A 307 5.83 2.84 -24.09
C GLY A 307 4.50 2.94 -24.84
N LYS A 308 4.49 2.78 -26.17
CA LYS A 308 3.25 2.75 -26.93
C LYS A 308 2.51 1.44 -26.69
N VAL A 309 1.27 1.53 -26.23
CA VAL A 309 0.41 0.36 -26.04
C VAL A 309 0.11 -0.32 -27.38
N LEU A 310 0.46 -1.57 -27.48
CA LEU A 310 0.20 -2.47 -28.60
C LEU A 310 -1.06 -3.31 -28.36
N SER A 311 -1.30 -3.71 -27.12
CA SER A 311 -2.48 -4.44 -26.67
C SER A 311 -2.71 -4.19 -25.20
N SER A 312 -3.97 -4.17 -24.77
CA SER A 312 -4.35 -4.13 -23.34
C SER A 312 -5.67 -4.89 -23.15
N SER A 313 -5.74 -5.71 -22.12
CA SER A 313 -6.91 -6.53 -21.83
C SER A 313 -7.11 -6.65 -20.32
N ASP A 314 -8.33 -6.36 -19.85
CA ASP A 314 -8.74 -6.62 -18.48
C ASP A 314 -9.16 -8.10 -18.37
N LEU A 315 -8.64 -8.77 -17.34
CA LEU A 315 -8.74 -10.24 -17.21
C LEU A 315 -9.60 -10.67 -16.01
N GLY A 316 -10.08 -9.71 -15.18
CA GLY A 316 -10.95 -9.96 -14.04
C GLY A 316 -10.23 -10.19 -12.72
N GLU A 317 -10.97 -10.75 -11.77
CA GLU A 317 -10.52 -10.96 -10.40
C GLU A 317 -9.47 -12.07 -10.27
N VAL A 318 -8.61 -11.95 -9.25
CA VAL A 318 -7.60 -12.94 -8.89
C VAL A 318 -7.68 -13.23 -7.39
N SER A 319 -7.85 -14.50 -7.02
CA SER A 319 -7.82 -14.94 -5.63
C SER A 319 -6.47 -15.56 -5.28
N SER A 320 -5.87 -15.17 -4.16
CA SER A 320 -4.57 -15.71 -3.73
C SER A 320 -4.65 -17.16 -3.27
N ALA A 321 -5.81 -17.59 -2.76
CA ALA A 321 -6.01 -18.95 -2.27
C ALA A 321 -7.47 -19.38 -2.42
N PHE A 322 -7.68 -20.70 -2.39
CA PHE A 322 -8.99 -21.30 -2.28
C PHE A 322 -9.01 -22.37 -1.19
N TYR A 323 -10.17 -22.61 -0.60
CA TYR A 323 -10.34 -23.68 0.37
C TYR A 323 -10.54 -25.02 -0.32
N SER A 324 -9.59 -25.95 -0.13
CA SER A 324 -9.73 -27.33 -0.60
C SER A 324 -10.50 -28.16 0.44
N SER A 325 -11.71 -28.56 0.10
CA SER A 325 -12.54 -29.40 0.96
C SER A 325 -11.99 -30.84 1.08
N SER A 326 -11.24 -31.32 0.10
CA SER A 326 -10.59 -32.64 0.16
C SER A 326 -9.41 -32.69 1.13
N ASP A 327 -8.69 -31.60 1.25
CA ASP A 327 -7.48 -31.50 2.08
C ASP A 327 -7.77 -30.77 3.40
N ALA A 328 -8.97 -30.22 3.56
CA ALA A 328 -9.43 -29.42 4.69
C ALA A 328 -8.47 -28.27 5.03
N THR A 329 -7.93 -27.61 4.00
CA THR A 329 -6.95 -26.53 4.13
C THR A 329 -7.08 -25.49 3.02
N TRP A 330 -6.45 -24.33 3.22
CA TRP A 330 -6.30 -23.32 2.20
C TRP A 330 -5.09 -23.63 1.33
N ILE A 331 -5.27 -23.55 0.01
CA ILE A 331 -4.25 -23.81 -0.99
C ILE A 331 -4.05 -22.57 -1.84
N SER A 332 -2.81 -22.17 -2.07
CA SER A 332 -2.46 -21.08 -2.97
C SER A 332 -2.92 -21.39 -4.40
N THR A 333 -3.56 -20.42 -5.01
CA THR A 333 -4.05 -20.56 -6.38
C THR A 333 -2.95 -20.23 -7.37
N ARG A 334 -2.63 -21.19 -8.24
CA ARG A 334 -1.79 -20.95 -9.40
C ARG A 334 -2.66 -20.62 -10.60
N TYR A 335 -2.51 -19.43 -11.11
CA TYR A 335 -3.23 -18.96 -12.28
C TYR A 335 -2.53 -19.31 -13.57
N THR A 336 -3.33 -19.56 -14.59
CA THR A 336 -2.87 -19.71 -15.97
C THR A 336 -3.76 -18.85 -16.84
N LEU A 337 -3.23 -17.73 -17.30
CA LEU A 337 -3.92 -16.80 -18.18
C LEU A 337 -3.69 -17.15 -19.64
N ASN A 338 -4.73 -17.01 -20.47
CA ASN A 338 -4.58 -16.99 -21.91
C ASN A 338 -4.20 -15.57 -22.35
N MET A 339 -3.08 -15.42 -23.01
CA MET A 339 -2.52 -14.10 -23.34
C MET A 339 -3.09 -13.48 -24.62
N GLY A 340 -3.86 -14.24 -25.40
CA GLY A 340 -4.35 -13.78 -26.69
C GLY A 340 -3.26 -13.75 -27.78
N ASP A 341 -3.53 -12.98 -28.82
CA ASP A 341 -2.62 -12.90 -29.98
C ASP A 341 -1.43 -11.99 -29.68
N THR A 342 -0.24 -12.42 -30.13
CA THR A 342 0.96 -11.61 -30.10
C THR A 342 0.84 -10.44 -31.06
N PRO A 343 1.07 -9.19 -30.64
CA PRO A 343 1.07 -8.05 -31.55
C PRO A 343 2.10 -8.23 -32.69
N ASN A 344 1.68 -8.13 -33.92
CA ASN A 344 2.57 -8.21 -35.07
C ASN A 344 3.25 -6.85 -35.31
N THR A 345 4.44 -6.68 -34.78
CA THR A 345 5.25 -5.47 -34.89
C THR A 345 6.46 -5.65 -35.81
N ALA A 346 7.23 -4.60 -36.04
CA ALA A 346 8.44 -4.64 -36.86
C ALA A 346 9.53 -5.50 -36.23
N ASP A 347 10.38 -6.06 -37.08
CA ASP A 347 11.59 -6.75 -36.64
C ASP A 347 12.47 -5.83 -35.77
N GLY A 348 13.06 -6.36 -34.71
CA GLY A 348 13.83 -5.62 -33.73
C GLY A 348 13.00 -4.80 -32.73
N THR A 349 11.67 -4.86 -32.78
CA THR A 349 10.85 -4.17 -31.77
C THR A 349 11.02 -4.85 -30.41
N TYR A 350 11.39 -4.06 -29.38
CA TYR A 350 11.31 -4.51 -27.99
C TYR A 350 9.86 -4.42 -27.50
N MET A 351 9.38 -5.46 -26.88
CA MET A 351 8.06 -5.51 -26.25
C MET A 351 8.20 -5.72 -24.76
N ASN A 352 7.48 -4.91 -23.98
CA ASN A 352 7.21 -5.20 -22.57
C ASN A 352 5.84 -5.87 -22.48
N VAL A 353 5.75 -6.91 -21.68
CA VAL A 353 4.52 -7.64 -21.37
C VAL A 353 4.30 -7.57 -19.89
N ASP A 354 3.35 -6.75 -19.48
CA ASP A 354 3.11 -6.39 -18.09
C ASP A 354 1.78 -6.99 -17.63
N LEU A 355 1.83 -7.78 -16.56
CA LEU A 355 0.64 -8.23 -15.86
C LEU A 355 0.52 -7.44 -14.55
N THR A 356 -0.53 -6.65 -14.41
CA THR A 356 -0.81 -5.84 -13.23
C THR A 356 -2.00 -6.40 -12.46
N LEU A 357 -1.87 -6.51 -11.15
CA LEU A 357 -2.91 -6.93 -10.21
C LEU A 357 -3.30 -5.73 -9.33
N ALA A 358 -4.57 -5.37 -9.33
CA ALA A 358 -5.09 -4.28 -8.51
C ALA A 358 -5.82 -4.85 -7.28
N PRO A 359 -5.32 -4.63 -6.06
CA PRO A 359 -6.04 -5.03 -4.85
C PRO A 359 -7.36 -4.27 -4.71
N GLU A 360 -8.28 -4.82 -3.93
CA GLU A 360 -9.63 -4.26 -3.72
C GLU A 360 -9.61 -2.80 -3.21
N TYR A 361 -8.57 -2.43 -2.48
CA TYR A 361 -8.39 -1.08 -1.95
C TYR A 361 -8.41 0.01 -3.04
N TYR A 362 -7.88 -0.30 -4.25
CA TYR A 362 -7.87 0.63 -5.39
C TYR A 362 -9.04 0.45 -6.35
N ALA A 363 -10.01 -0.38 -5.98
CA ALA A 363 -11.21 -0.60 -6.76
C ALA A 363 -12.42 0.08 -6.13
N SER A 364 -13.26 0.66 -6.96
CA SER A 364 -14.60 1.12 -6.59
C SER A 364 -15.64 0.32 -7.36
N TYR A 365 -16.77 0.06 -6.74
CA TYR A 365 -17.81 -0.77 -7.34
C TYR A 365 -19.05 0.06 -7.64
N ASP A 366 -19.63 -0.15 -8.81
CA ASP A 366 -20.93 0.41 -9.14
C ASP A 366 -22.06 -0.41 -8.45
N LYS A 367 -23.31 0.07 -8.62
CA LYS A 367 -24.50 -0.61 -8.05
C LYS A 367 -24.74 -2.02 -8.60
N ASP A 368 -24.16 -2.36 -9.74
CA ASP A 368 -24.28 -3.65 -10.41
C ASP A 368 -23.08 -4.57 -10.08
N GLY A 369 -22.14 -4.09 -9.25
CA GLY A 369 -20.98 -4.83 -8.78
C GLY A 369 -19.79 -4.81 -9.74
N ASN A 370 -19.78 -3.97 -10.76
CA ASN A 370 -18.63 -3.85 -11.67
C ASN A 370 -17.54 -3.00 -11.02
N ALA A 371 -16.32 -3.52 -11.00
CA ALA A 371 -15.15 -2.82 -10.47
C ALA A 371 -14.63 -1.76 -11.46
N THR A 372 -14.31 -0.60 -10.94
CA THR A 372 -13.49 0.41 -11.61
C THR A 372 -12.23 0.61 -10.79
N VAL A 373 -11.07 0.45 -11.43
CA VAL A 373 -9.76 0.49 -10.77
C VAL A 373 -9.03 1.78 -11.10
N ASP A 374 -8.41 2.38 -10.09
CA ASP A 374 -7.40 3.42 -10.25
C ASP A 374 -6.04 2.77 -10.51
N TRP A 375 -5.74 2.50 -11.78
CA TRP A 375 -4.50 1.86 -12.20
C TRP A 375 -3.27 2.75 -12.01
N ASP A 376 -3.45 4.07 -12.02
CA ASP A 376 -2.36 5.04 -11.89
C ASP A 376 -1.88 5.19 -10.43
N ALA A 377 -2.69 4.76 -9.47
CA ALA A 377 -2.34 4.76 -8.05
C ALA A 377 -1.48 3.56 -7.62
N LEU A 378 -1.28 2.57 -8.50
CA LEU A 378 -0.54 1.36 -8.18
C LEU A 378 0.98 1.58 -8.29
N SER A 379 1.74 0.98 -7.36
CA SER A 379 3.21 0.92 -7.40
C SER A 379 3.71 -0.29 -8.18
N ASP A 380 5.01 -0.35 -8.43
CA ASP A 380 5.67 -1.42 -9.21
C ASP A 380 5.42 -2.83 -8.66
N GLY A 381 5.23 -3.00 -7.35
CA GLY A 381 4.91 -4.30 -6.76
C GLY A 381 3.58 -4.90 -7.23
N ALA A 382 2.70 -4.08 -7.82
CA ALA A 382 1.47 -4.55 -8.45
C ALA A 382 1.71 -5.20 -9.81
N THR A 383 2.88 -5.03 -10.43
CA THR A 383 3.12 -5.42 -11.82
C THR A 383 4.26 -6.42 -11.94
N MET A 384 4.02 -7.44 -12.71
CA MET A 384 5.01 -8.43 -13.13
C MET A 384 5.41 -8.13 -14.58
N HIS A 385 6.70 -7.93 -14.83
CA HIS A 385 7.24 -7.49 -16.10
C HIS A 385 7.97 -8.59 -16.85
N TYR A 386 7.73 -8.68 -18.16
CA TYR A 386 8.52 -9.48 -19.06
C TYR A 386 8.97 -8.63 -20.24
N GLY A 387 10.20 -8.86 -20.68
CA GLY A 387 10.76 -8.21 -21.86
C GLY A 387 11.13 -9.22 -22.94
N MET A 388 10.91 -8.86 -24.21
CA MET A 388 11.33 -9.67 -25.35
C MET A 388 11.53 -8.83 -26.60
N VAL A 389 12.23 -9.38 -27.58
CA VAL A 389 12.47 -8.75 -28.88
C VAL A 389 11.71 -9.50 -29.95
N VAL A 390 11.13 -8.76 -30.89
CA VAL A 390 10.60 -9.34 -32.12
C VAL A 390 11.78 -9.64 -33.06
N ASP A 391 11.97 -10.91 -33.38
CA ASP A 391 12.98 -11.37 -34.36
C ASP A 391 12.30 -12.17 -35.49
N LYS A 392 12.20 -11.54 -36.64
CA LYS A 392 11.64 -12.11 -37.85
C LYS A 392 12.72 -12.56 -38.84
N THR A 393 13.98 -12.35 -38.48
CA THR A 393 15.13 -12.67 -39.33
C THR A 393 15.35 -14.17 -39.33
N ALA A 394 15.21 -14.78 -40.48
CA ALA A 394 15.50 -16.19 -40.63
C ALA A 394 17.00 -16.48 -40.43
N PRO A 395 17.36 -17.50 -39.64
CA PRO A 395 18.75 -17.87 -39.45
C PRO A 395 19.35 -18.30 -40.79
N THR A 396 20.57 -17.87 -41.07
CA THR A 396 21.32 -18.25 -42.25
C THR A 396 22.45 -19.22 -41.88
N VAL A 397 22.55 -20.29 -42.62
CA VAL A 397 23.64 -21.24 -42.46
C VAL A 397 24.67 -21.01 -43.55
N SER A 398 25.91 -20.73 -43.16
CA SER A 398 27.01 -20.53 -44.07
C SER A 398 28.14 -21.52 -43.83
N ASN A 399 29.02 -21.68 -44.82
CA ASN A 399 30.21 -22.57 -44.73
C ASN A 399 29.88 -24.00 -44.36
N VAL A 400 28.77 -24.53 -44.86
CA VAL A 400 28.36 -25.91 -44.59
C VAL A 400 29.35 -26.89 -45.22
N ASN A 401 30.00 -27.69 -44.40
CA ASN A 401 30.91 -28.74 -44.85
C ASN A 401 30.46 -30.10 -44.29
N LEU A 402 30.40 -31.08 -45.18
CA LEU A 402 30.21 -32.47 -44.80
C LEU A 402 31.58 -33.15 -44.72
N GLY A 403 31.95 -33.52 -43.51
CA GLY A 403 33.23 -34.21 -43.24
C GLY A 403 33.02 -35.58 -42.62
N THR A 404 34.10 -36.14 -42.17
CA THR A 404 34.10 -37.40 -41.39
C THR A 404 35.03 -37.19 -40.19
N ASP A 405 34.56 -37.49 -39.00
CA ASP A 405 35.37 -37.40 -37.78
C ASP A 405 36.42 -38.51 -37.70
N ALA A 406 37.28 -38.43 -36.70
CA ALA A 406 38.34 -39.44 -36.49
C ALA A 406 37.81 -40.85 -36.19
N LYS A 407 36.51 -41.01 -35.93
CA LYS A 407 35.85 -42.30 -35.69
C LYS A 407 35.08 -42.81 -36.90
N GLY A 408 35.15 -42.09 -38.04
CA GLY A 408 34.45 -42.46 -39.26
C GLY A 408 32.99 -42.01 -39.35
N ASN A 409 32.49 -41.23 -38.40
CA ASN A 409 31.13 -40.72 -38.43
C ASN A 409 31.02 -39.53 -39.40
N LYS A 410 29.91 -39.45 -40.12
CA LYS A 410 29.61 -38.26 -40.92
C LYS A 410 29.29 -37.09 -40.00
N VAL A 411 29.98 -35.97 -40.20
CA VAL A 411 29.78 -34.73 -39.42
C VAL A 411 29.48 -33.58 -40.37
N LEU A 412 28.51 -32.78 -40.02
CA LEU A 412 28.18 -31.53 -40.66
C LEU A 412 28.74 -30.40 -39.83
N THR A 413 29.56 -29.55 -40.42
CA THR A 413 30.07 -28.33 -39.78
C THR A 413 29.55 -27.10 -40.51
N PHE A 414 29.20 -26.05 -39.77
CA PHE A 414 28.69 -24.77 -40.28
C PHE A 414 29.04 -23.62 -39.31
#